data_380a635571f8549ac2696b5de0131047
#
_entry.id   380a635571f8549ac2696b5de0131047
#
_cell.length_a   1.000
_cell.length_b   1.000
_cell.length_c   1.000
_cell.angle_alpha   90.00
_cell.angle_beta   90.00
_cell.angle_gamma   90.00
#
_symmetry.space_group_name_H-M   'P 1'
#
loop_
_entity.id
_entity.type
_entity.pdbx_description
1 polymer ?
#
loop_
_entity_poly.entity_id
_entity_poly.type
_entity_poly.pdbx_seq_one_letter_code
_entity_poly.pdbx_strand_id
1 'polypeptide(L)'
;MDKKPEWLKVRYNQDAVNEVAEMMRELKLNTVCKEANCPNLGECYRKHTSTFMILGSVCTRNCRFCNVTPARPEPPDPDEPMNVAVAAKKLGLRHVVLTCPTRDDLPDGGAEQFAKTVRAIRELCPGATVETLISDMQMNTDALDVVIAAHP
;
A
#
# COMPACT_ATOMS: atom_id res chain seq x y z
N MET A 1 -17.82 8.60 -31.51
CA MET A 1 -16.79 8.41 -30.48
C MET A 1 -15.58 7.77 -31.13
N ASP A 2 -14.45 8.45 -31.17
CA ASP A 2 -13.23 7.91 -31.75
C ASP A 2 -12.71 6.75 -30.91
N LYS A 3 -12.31 5.66 -31.57
CA LYS A 3 -11.73 4.49 -30.90
C LYS A 3 -10.37 4.86 -30.33
N LYS A 4 -10.08 4.42 -29.09
CA LYS A 4 -8.75 4.60 -28.51
C LYS A 4 -7.67 4.06 -29.45
N PRO A 5 -6.55 4.79 -29.68
CA PRO A 5 -5.42 4.30 -30.43
C PRO A 5 -4.89 2.96 -29.88
N GLU A 6 -4.31 2.11 -30.75
CA GLU A 6 -3.81 0.79 -30.34
C GLU A 6 -2.78 0.84 -29.21
N TRP A 7 -1.92 1.88 -29.19
CA TRP A 7 -0.91 2.06 -28.16
C TRP A 7 -1.47 2.45 -26.77
N LEU A 8 -2.74 2.89 -26.69
CA LEU A 8 -3.47 3.15 -25.44
C LEU A 8 -4.29 1.93 -24.96
N LYS A 9 -4.31 0.85 -25.74
CA LYS A 9 -5.04 -0.36 -25.37
C LYS A 9 -4.18 -1.23 -24.47
N VAL A 10 -4.52 -1.28 -23.18
CA VAL A 10 -3.90 -2.19 -22.22
C VAL A 10 -4.60 -3.56 -22.32
N ARG A 11 -3.84 -4.64 -22.43
CA ARG A 11 -4.38 -5.99 -22.31
C ARG A 11 -4.69 -6.27 -20.85
N TYR A 12 -5.95 -6.33 -20.53
CA TYR A 12 -6.41 -6.64 -19.19
C TYR A 12 -6.36 -8.16 -18.98
N ASN A 13 -5.60 -8.61 -17.98
CA ASN A 13 -5.54 -10.02 -17.60
C ASN A 13 -6.34 -10.23 -16.31
N GLN A 14 -7.57 -10.75 -16.47
CA GLN A 14 -8.51 -10.97 -15.37
C GLN A 14 -7.98 -12.01 -14.37
N ASP A 15 -7.28 -13.05 -14.83
CA ASP A 15 -6.80 -14.13 -13.96
C ASP A 15 -5.72 -13.60 -13.01
N ALA A 16 -4.74 -12.84 -13.51
CA ALA A 16 -3.72 -12.21 -12.69
C ALA A 16 -4.32 -11.19 -11.68
N VAL A 17 -5.37 -10.48 -12.08
CA VAL A 17 -6.09 -9.56 -11.17
C VAL A 17 -6.79 -10.34 -10.07
N ASN A 18 -7.45 -11.44 -10.41
CA ASN A 18 -8.16 -12.27 -9.45
C ASN A 18 -7.18 -12.92 -8.44
N GLU A 19 -6.07 -13.46 -8.92
CA GLU A 19 -5.03 -14.08 -8.09
C GLU A 19 -4.48 -13.09 -7.04
N VAL A 20 -4.06 -11.91 -7.47
CA VAL A 20 -3.52 -10.90 -6.53
C VAL A 20 -4.63 -10.39 -5.60
N ALA A 21 -5.84 -10.15 -6.10
CA ALA A 21 -6.96 -9.69 -5.30
C ALA A 21 -7.37 -10.73 -4.22
N GLU A 22 -7.31 -12.01 -4.55
CA GLU A 22 -7.59 -13.08 -3.59
C GLU A 22 -6.52 -13.15 -2.51
N MET A 23 -5.24 -13.08 -2.87
CA MET A 23 -4.13 -13.01 -1.92
C MET A 23 -4.29 -11.81 -0.96
N MET A 24 -4.61 -10.62 -1.49
CA MET A 24 -4.82 -9.43 -0.65
C MET A 24 -5.99 -9.62 0.32
N ARG A 25 -7.07 -10.28 -0.13
CA ARG A 25 -8.22 -10.58 0.72
C ARG A 25 -7.88 -11.58 1.82
N GLU A 26 -7.17 -12.67 1.50
CA GLU A 26 -6.75 -13.69 2.46
C GLU A 26 -5.85 -13.11 3.55
N LEU A 27 -4.92 -12.22 3.17
CA LEU A 27 -3.99 -11.56 4.07
C LEU A 27 -4.57 -10.29 4.71
N LYS A 28 -5.84 -9.95 4.43
CA LYS A 28 -6.53 -8.73 4.91
C LYS A 28 -5.79 -7.45 4.58
N LEU A 29 -5.20 -7.37 3.39
CA LEU A 29 -4.39 -6.23 2.94
C LEU A 29 -5.17 -5.33 2.00
N ASN A 30 -4.82 -4.04 2.05
CA ASN A 30 -5.34 -3.02 1.14
C ASN A 30 -4.26 -2.58 0.15
N THR A 31 -4.67 -2.13 -1.03
CA THR A 31 -3.77 -1.57 -2.04
C THR A 31 -4.32 -0.27 -2.59
N VAL A 32 -3.43 0.69 -2.84
CA VAL A 32 -3.81 1.93 -3.55
C VAL A 32 -4.39 1.60 -4.93
N CYS A 33 -3.91 0.54 -5.55
CA CYS A 33 -4.38 0.11 -6.87
C CYS A 33 -5.90 -0.11 -6.90
N LYS A 34 -6.44 -0.69 -5.83
CA LYS A 34 -7.88 -0.91 -5.67
C LYS A 34 -8.59 0.34 -5.17
N GLU A 35 -8.13 0.95 -4.09
CA GLU A 35 -8.83 2.06 -3.42
C GLU A 35 -8.85 3.35 -4.26
N ALA A 36 -7.79 3.59 -5.05
CA ALA A 36 -7.73 4.71 -5.98
C ALA A 36 -8.34 4.42 -7.37
N ASN A 37 -8.98 3.24 -7.58
CA ASN A 37 -9.50 2.82 -8.88
C ASN A 37 -8.48 3.00 -10.01
N CYS A 38 -7.24 2.52 -9.78
CA CYS A 38 -6.12 2.74 -10.68
C CYS A 38 -6.36 2.08 -12.05
N PRO A 39 -6.27 2.83 -13.16
CA PRO A 39 -6.50 2.26 -14.50
C PRO A 39 -5.42 1.26 -14.93
N ASN A 40 -4.25 1.28 -14.27
CA ASN A 40 -3.12 0.40 -14.56
C ASN A 40 -3.13 -0.91 -13.74
N LEU A 41 -4.12 -1.11 -12.88
CA LEU A 41 -4.22 -2.26 -11.97
C LEU A 41 -3.98 -3.59 -12.70
N GLY A 42 -4.65 -3.83 -13.83
CA GLY A 42 -4.52 -5.08 -14.57
C GLY A 42 -3.12 -5.33 -15.15
N GLU A 43 -2.40 -4.26 -15.53
CA GLU A 43 -1.01 -4.38 -16.00
C GLU A 43 -0.04 -4.61 -14.84
N CYS A 44 -0.19 -3.85 -13.75
CA CYS A 44 0.66 -3.95 -12.57
C CYS A 44 0.54 -5.33 -11.92
N TYR A 45 -0.67 -5.83 -11.75
CA TYR A 45 -0.91 -7.16 -11.16
C TYR A 45 -0.36 -8.29 -12.04
N ARG A 46 -0.47 -8.17 -13.37
CA ARG A 46 0.18 -9.12 -14.29
C ARG A 46 1.72 -9.14 -14.15
N LYS A 47 2.30 -8.02 -13.75
CA LYS A 47 3.76 -7.89 -13.48
C LYS A 47 4.11 -8.18 -12.03
N HIS A 48 3.19 -8.72 -11.23
CA HIS A 48 3.34 -8.94 -9.79
C HIS A 48 3.81 -7.68 -9.06
N THR A 49 3.24 -6.52 -9.42
CA THR A 49 3.57 -5.22 -8.83
C THR A 49 2.35 -4.68 -8.09
N SER A 50 2.51 -4.30 -6.84
CA SER A 50 1.46 -3.71 -6.01
C SER A 50 2.03 -2.63 -5.11
N THR A 51 1.23 -1.58 -4.85
CA THR A 51 1.51 -0.58 -3.82
C THR A 51 0.60 -0.88 -2.64
N PHE A 52 1.18 -1.30 -1.53
CA PHE A 52 0.43 -1.61 -0.32
C PHE A 52 -0.04 -0.33 0.37
N MET A 53 -1.29 -0.36 0.81
CA MET A 53 -1.86 0.70 1.63
C MET A 53 -2.10 0.14 3.03
N ILE A 54 -1.17 0.42 3.93
CA ILE A 54 -1.22 -0.02 5.33
C ILE A 54 -2.11 0.90 6.17
N LEU A 55 -2.47 0.48 7.38
CA LEU A 55 -3.32 1.24 8.31
C LEU A 55 -4.79 1.36 7.86
N GLY A 56 -5.24 0.43 7.02
CA GLY A 56 -6.63 0.35 6.59
C GLY A 56 -6.93 1.02 5.25
N SER A 57 -8.22 1.09 4.90
CA SER A 57 -8.71 1.57 3.61
C SER A 57 -9.49 2.89 3.68
N VAL A 58 -9.60 3.50 4.86
CA VAL A 58 -10.33 4.76 5.06
C VAL A 58 -9.43 5.82 5.68
N CYS A 59 -9.69 7.09 5.35
CA CYS A 59 -8.86 8.23 5.72
C CYS A 59 -9.60 9.14 6.70
N THR A 60 -8.88 9.74 7.64
CA THR A 60 -9.43 10.76 8.54
C THR A 60 -9.71 12.09 7.82
N ARG A 61 -9.14 12.29 6.62
CA ARG A 61 -9.28 13.52 5.82
C ARG A 61 -10.10 13.29 4.56
N ASN A 62 -10.70 14.36 4.05
CA ASN A 62 -11.52 14.37 2.83
C ASN A 62 -10.93 15.32 1.78
N CYS A 63 -9.82 14.95 1.15
CA CYS A 63 -9.17 15.75 0.12
C CYS A 63 -9.93 15.63 -1.21
N ARG A 64 -10.23 16.77 -1.87
CA ARG A 64 -11.05 16.82 -3.09
C ARG A 64 -10.51 16.04 -4.29
N PHE A 65 -9.22 15.78 -4.33
CA PHE A 65 -8.54 15.05 -5.42
C PHE A 65 -8.35 13.55 -5.11
N CYS A 66 -8.64 13.10 -3.89
CA CYS A 66 -8.37 11.76 -3.43
C CYS A 66 -9.61 10.87 -3.54
N ASN A 67 -9.42 9.62 -3.96
CA ASN A 67 -10.52 8.65 -4.07
C ASN A 67 -10.64 7.75 -2.83
N VAL A 68 -9.75 7.89 -1.84
CA VAL A 68 -9.83 7.12 -0.58
C VAL A 68 -11.04 7.61 0.21
N THR A 69 -11.85 6.69 0.68
CA THR A 69 -13.08 6.98 1.42
C THR A 69 -12.79 7.67 2.75
N PRO A 70 -13.35 8.86 3.00
CA PRO A 70 -13.24 9.51 4.30
C PRO A 70 -14.19 8.83 5.31
N ALA A 71 -13.64 8.34 6.41
CA ALA A 71 -14.40 7.73 7.49
C ALA A 71 -13.56 7.66 8.77
N ARG A 72 -14.16 7.17 9.87
CA ARG A 72 -13.42 6.83 11.09
C ARG A 72 -12.71 5.49 10.87
N PRO A 73 -11.37 5.44 10.90
CA PRO A 73 -10.65 4.20 10.73
C PRO A 73 -10.77 3.25 11.93
N GLU A 74 -10.63 1.97 11.64
CA GLU A 74 -10.44 0.95 12.68
C GLU A 74 -9.01 1.05 13.29
N PRO A 75 -8.78 0.48 14.48
CA PRO A 75 -7.45 0.36 15.04
C PRO A 75 -6.48 -0.35 14.08
N PRO A 76 -5.17 -0.02 14.12
CA PRO A 76 -4.17 -0.73 13.31
C PRO A 76 -4.18 -2.24 13.61
N ASP A 77 -4.16 -3.06 12.55
CA ASP A 77 -4.03 -4.51 12.68
C ASP A 77 -2.57 -4.87 13.04
N PRO A 78 -2.32 -5.52 14.17
CA PRO A 78 -0.97 -5.89 14.59
C PRO A 78 -0.30 -6.91 13.64
N ASP A 79 -1.07 -7.69 12.89
CA ASP A 79 -0.58 -8.71 11.96
C ASP A 79 -0.29 -8.14 10.57
N GLU A 80 -0.77 -6.94 10.25
CA GLU A 80 -0.61 -6.32 8.94
C GLU A 80 0.86 -6.22 8.48
N PRO A 81 1.85 -5.82 9.33
CA PRO A 81 3.25 -5.77 8.93
C PRO A 81 3.78 -7.09 8.38
N MET A 82 3.49 -8.19 9.07
CA MET A 82 3.91 -9.52 8.64
C MET A 82 3.15 -9.97 7.39
N ASN A 83 1.85 -9.69 7.30
CA ASN A 83 1.02 -10.02 6.15
C ASN A 83 1.52 -9.31 4.88
N VAL A 84 1.93 -8.04 4.98
CA VAL A 84 2.56 -7.30 3.87
C VAL A 84 3.87 -7.96 3.43
N ALA A 85 4.74 -8.34 4.37
CA ALA A 85 5.99 -9.00 4.06
C ALA A 85 5.78 -10.38 3.38
N VAL A 86 4.77 -11.14 3.84
CA VAL A 86 4.37 -12.42 3.21
C VAL A 86 3.86 -12.19 1.79
N ALA A 87 3.02 -11.18 1.57
CA ALA A 87 2.51 -10.84 0.24
C ALA A 87 3.66 -10.40 -0.69
N ALA A 88 4.57 -9.54 -0.22
CA ALA A 88 5.74 -9.11 -0.97
C ALA A 88 6.61 -10.31 -1.41
N LYS A 89 6.83 -11.26 -0.50
CA LYS A 89 7.57 -12.50 -0.79
C LYS A 89 6.87 -13.39 -1.81
N LYS A 90 5.56 -13.62 -1.65
CA LYS A 90 4.74 -14.42 -2.59
C LYS A 90 4.74 -13.82 -3.99
N LEU A 91 4.67 -12.49 -4.09
CA LEU A 91 4.72 -11.76 -5.36
C LEU A 91 6.15 -11.67 -5.95
N GLY A 92 7.19 -12.05 -5.20
CA GLY A 92 8.57 -11.97 -5.65
C GLY A 92 9.03 -10.52 -5.88
N LEU A 93 8.54 -9.57 -5.08
CA LEU A 93 8.84 -8.15 -5.26
C LEU A 93 10.31 -7.85 -4.94
N ARG A 94 10.95 -7.09 -5.82
CA ARG A 94 12.29 -6.53 -5.61
C ARG A 94 12.26 -5.09 -5.13
N HIS A 95 11.10 -4.45 -5.25
CA HIS A 95 10.83 -3.11 -4.76
C HIS A 95 9.42 -3.07 -4.21
N VAL A 96 9.27 -2.68 -2.95
CA VAL A 96 8.00 -2.64 -2.22
C VAL A 96 7.66 -1.19 -1.90
N VAL A 97 6.53 -0.73 -2.37
CA VAL A 97 6.01 0.61 -2.06
C VAL A 97 4.94 0.50 -0.99
N LEU A 98 5.13 1.21 0.10
CA LEU A 98 4.20 1.32 1.22
C LEU A 98 3.62 2.73 1.26
N THR A 99 2.32 2.84 1.42
CA THR A 99 1.64 4.10 1.71
C THR A 99 0.53 3.88 2.72
N CYS A 100 -0.12 4.93 3.16
CA CYS A 100 -1.26 4.85 4.07
C CYS A 100 -2.29 5.94 3.76
N PRO A 101 -3.55 5.77 4.16
CA PRO A 101 -4.45 6.90 4.36
C PRO A 101 -3.93 7.76 5.52
N THR A 102 -4.34 9.03 5.60
CA THR A 102 -4.00 9.84 6.77
C THR A 102 -4.71 9.31 8.01
N ARG A 103 -3.95 9.20 9.09
CA ARG A 103 -4.37 8.68 10.40
C ARG A 103 -4.17 9.72 11.50
N ASP A 104 -4.88 10.87 11.38
CA ASP A 104 -4.86 11.93 12.40
C ASP A 104 -5.43 11.49 13.76
N ASP A 105 -6.05 10.31 13.78
CA ASP A 105 -6.55 9.64 15.00
C ASP A 105 -5.45 8.93 15.80
N LEU A 106 -4.27 8.70 15.19
CA LEU A 106 -3.12 8.09 15.85
C LEU A 106 -2.11 9.15 16.27
N PRO A 107 -1.56 9.07 17.50
CA PRO A 107 -0.61 10.06 18.03
C PRO A 107 0.66 10.21 17.19
N ASP A 108 1.08 9.12 16.53
CA ASP A 108 2.26 9.04 15.67
C ASP A 108 1.93 9.07 14.16
N GLY A 109 0.66 9.32 13.80
CA GLY A 109 0.21 9.28 12.41
C GLY A 109 0.42 7.92 11.72
N GLY A 110 0.73 6.85 12.48
CA GLY A 110 0.99 5.50 11.99
C GLY A 110 2.47 5.18 11.74
N ALA A 111 3.40 6.01 12.22
CA ALA A 111 4.85 5.84 12.01
C ALA A 111 5.37 4.48 12.50
N GLU A 112 4.92 4.03 13.65
CA GLU A 112 5.35 2.73 14.20
C GLU A 112 4.88 1.56 13.32
N GLN A 113 3.71 1.65 12.70
CA GLN A 113 3.24 0.62 11.76
C GLN A 113 4.10 0.58 10.49
N PHE A 114 4.50 1.74 9.96
CA PHE A 114 5.47 1.81 8.86
C PHE A 114 6.78 1.14 9.26
N ALA A 115 7.34 1.49 10.41
CA ALA A 115 8.61 0.94 10.88
C ALA A 115 8.55 -0.58 11.06
N LYS A 116 7.48 -1.11 11.64
CA LYS A 116 7.25 -2.57 11.76
C LYS A 116 7.17 -3.24 10.40
N THR A 117 6.45 -2.63 9.46
CA THR A 117 6.27 -3.18 8.11
C THR A 117 7.59 -3.21 7.34
N VAL A 118 8.40 -2.15 7.41
CA VAL A 118 9.74 -2.11 6.79
C VAL A 118 10.63 -3.22 7.36
N ARG A 119 10.67 -3.37 8.69
CA ARG A 119 11.47 -4.42 9.35
C ARG A 119 11.03 -5.83 8.92
N ALA A 120 9.71 -6.09 8.89
CA ALA A 120 9.17 -7.38 8.47
C ALA A 120 9.52 -7.71 7.00
N ILE A 121 9.44 -6.72 6.10
CA ILE A 121 9.84 -6.90 4.70
C ILE A 121 11.34 -7.20 4.60
N ARG A 122 12.19 -6.49 5.32
CA ARG A 122 13.64 -6.74 5.32
C ARG A 122 14.00 -8.13 5.83
N GLU A 123 13.25 -8.64 6.81
CA GLU A 123 13.45 -9.99 7.33
C GLU A 123 13.07 -11.07 6.31
N LEU A 124 11.89 -10.96 5.68
CA LEU A 124 11.38 -11.98 4.75
C LEU A 124 11.88 -11.81 3.31
N CYS A 125 12.28 -10.61 2.92
CA CYS A 125 12.71 -10.23 1.57
C CYS A 125 14.02 -9.42 1.63
N PRO A 126 15.15 -9.99 2.08
CA PRO A 126 16.38 -9.24 2.38
C PRO A 126 17.01 -8.54 1.16
N GLY A 127 16.62 -8.93 -0.06
CA GLY A 127 17.07 -8.28 -1.29
C GLY A 127 16.11 -7.22 -1.86
N ALA A 128 14.97 -6.98 -1.20
CA ALA A 128 14.01 -5.99 -1.66
C ALA A 128 14.35 -4.59 -1.13
N THR A 129 14.18 -3.58 -1.98
CA THR A 129 14.16 -2.18 -1.54
C THR A 129 12.75 -1.82 -1.08
N VAL A 130 12.64 -0.92 -0.10
CA VAL A 130 11.36 -0.45 0.42
C VAL A 130 11.28 1.05 0.25
N GLU A 131 10.18 1.51 -0.32
CA GLU A 131 9.83 2.93 -0.42
C GLU A 131 8.64 3.21 0.49
N THR A 132 8.71 4.28 1.28
CA THR A 132 7.60 4.74 2.13
C THR A 132 7.06 6.08 1.65
N LEU A 133 5.81 6.10 1.20
CA LEU A 133 5.06 7.31 0.88
C LEU A 133 4.14 7.65 2.06
N ILE A 134 4.67 8.40 3.00
CA ILE A 134 4.00 8.77 4.25
C ILE A 134 3.04 9.95 4.07
N SER A 135 2.13 10.13 5.02
CA SER A 135 1.37 11.39 5.18
C SER A 135 2.26 12.50 5.77
N ASP A 136 1.69 13.69 5.95
CA ASP A 136 2.39 14.79 6.64
C ASP A 136 2.57 14.56 8.15
N MET A 137 1.99 13.49 8.70
CA MET A 137 2.02 13.12 10.13
C MET A 137 1.79 14.32 11.07
N GLN A 138 0.98 15.31 10.63
CA GLN A 138 0.70 16.55 11.35
C GLN A 138 1.99 17.31 11.76
N MET A 139 3.03 17.25 10.93
CA MET A 139 4.35 17.86 11.19
C MET A 139 5.08 17.29 12.43
N ASN A 140 4.71 16.08 12.87
CA ASN A 140 5.37 15.40 13.98
C ASN A 140 6.73 14.84 13.52
N THR A 141 7.81 15.52 13.89
CA THR A 141 9.18 15.14 13.53
C THR A 141 9.64 13.86 14.24
N ASP A 142 9.18 13.61 15.45
CA ASP A 142 9.52 12.38 16.20
C ASP A 142 8.94 11.15 15.49
N ALA A 143 7.72 11.29 14.95
CA ALA A 143 7.11 10.24 14.13
C ALA A 143 7.91 9.98 12.84
N LEU A 144 8.39 11.04 12.19
CA LEU A 144 9.24 10.91 11.00
C LEU A 144 10.55 10.19 11.33
N ASP A 145 11.17 10.51 12.47
CA ASP A 145 12.41 9.85 12.92
C ASP A 145 12.22 8.34 13.15
N VAL A 146 11.04 7.91 13.64
CA VAL A 146 10.70 6.49 13.78
C VAL A 146 10.70 5.78 12.41
N VAL A 147 10.14 6.41 11.38
CA VAL A 147 10.13 5.83 10.02
C VAL A 147 11.54 5.78 9.45
N ILE A 148 12.31 6.86 9.57
CA ILE A 148 13.70 6.94 9.07
C ILE A 148 14.59 5.91 9.75
N ALA A 149 14.43 5.71 11.06
CA ALA A 149 15.18 4.72 11.83
C ALA A 149 14.93 3.26 11.41
N ALA A 150 13.83 3.00 10.68
CA ALA A 150 13.58 1.69 10.07
C ALA A 150 14.38 1.47 8.77
N HIS A 151 15.04 2.50 8.25
CA HIS A 151 15.84 2.48 7.01
C HIS A 151 15.05 2.00 5.79
N PRO A 152 13.96 2.66 5.41
CA PRO A 152 13.27 2.33 4.18
C PRO A 152 14.15 2.52 2.94
#